data_a84471df883349feef486f6448289749
#
_entry.id   a84471df883349feef486f6448289749
#
_cell.length_a   1.000
_cell.length_b   1.000
_cell.length_c   1.000
_cell.angle_alpha   90.00
_cell.angle_beta   90.00
_cell.angle_gamma   90.00
#
_symmetry.space_group_name_H-M   'P 1'
#
loop_
_entity.id
_entity.type
_entity.pdbx_description
1 polymer ?
#
loop_
_entity_poly.entity_id
_entity_poly.type
_entity_poly.pdbx_seq_one_letter_code
_entity_poly.pdbx_strand_id
1 'polypeptide(L)'
;REGADLHCRVPISMVLAALGGEIEVPTIDGNHSRVKVPEGTQSGRRFRLQSKGMPVLRSKQTGDMYVQVLVETPQKLTKRQRELLNEFERLSSQDTQPEAAGFFGKVKEFHMNEKCAAGSGGFLEGLESLEFSVAG
;
A
#
# COMPACT_ATOMS: atom_id res chain seq x y z
N ARG A 1 -17.20 6.28 -11.22
CA ARG A 1 -17.30 5.58 -12.49
C ARG A 1 -17.09 6.54 -13.65
N GLU A 2 -16.18 6.20 -14.54
CA GLU A 2 -15.93 6.97 -15.75
C GLU A 2 -16.25 6.13 -16.98
N GLY A 3 -17.23 6.57 -17.78
CA GLY A 3 -17.65 5.85 -18.99
C GLY A 3 -18.10 4.42 -18.70
N ALA A 4 -17.53 3.46 -19.44
CA ALA A 4 -17.87 2.04 -19.31
C ALA A 4 -16.98 1.29 -18.32
N ASP A 5 -15.96 1.95 -17.75
CA ASP A 5 -15.06 1.32 -16.81
C ASP A 5 -15.66 1.30 -15.41
N LEU A 6 -15.38 0.23 -14.68
CA LEU A 6 -15.82 0.07 -13.30
C LEU A 6 -14.60 0.16 -12.36
N HIS A 7 -14.83 0.74 -11.20
CA HIS A 7 -13.80 0.82 -10.16
C HIS A 7 -14.33 0.15 -8.90
N CYS A 8 -13.53 -0.75 -8.36
CA CYS A 8 -13.89 -1.50 -7.17
C CYS A 8 -12.75 -1.41 -6.15
N ARG A 9 -13.10 -1.14 -4.90
CA ARG A 9 -12.12 -1.15 -3.80
C ARG A 9 -12.30 -2.43 -3.00
N VAL A 10 -11.22 -3.17 -2.83
CA VAL A 10 -11.25 -4.47 -2.15
C VAL A 10 -10.27 -4.42 -0.98
N PRO A 11 -10.76 -4.57 0.26
CA PRO A 11 -9.84 -4.70 1.39
C PRO A 11 -9.19 -6.08 1.38
N ILE A 12 -7.87 -6.10 1.59
CA ILE A 12 -7.11 -7.34 1.68
C ILE A 12 -6.31 -7.33 2.97
N SER A 13 -5.97 -8.53 3.45
CA SER A 13 -5.16 -8.63 4.66
C SER A 13 -3.73 -8.19 4.41
N MET A 14 -3.09 -7.72 5.47
CA MET A 14 -1.67 -7.37 5.44
C MET A 14 -0.82 -8.57 5.02
N VAL A 15 -1.15 -9.76 5.48
CA VAL A 15 -0.42 -10.99 5.15
C VAL A 15 -0.53 -11.31 3.67
N LEU A 16 -1.73 -11.19 3.10
CA LEU A 16 -1.93 -11.43 1.68
C LEU A 16 -1.12 -10.43 0.83
N ALA A 17 -1.11 -9.17 1.23
CA ALA A 17 -0.35 -8.15 0.52
C ALA A 17 1.16 -8.41 0.60
N ALA A 18 1.64 -8.88 1.75
CA ALA A 18 3.07 -9.13 1.96
C ALA A 18 3.54 -10.40 1.26
N LEU A 19 2.78 -11.48 1.38
CA LEU A 19 3.18 -12.78 0.84
C LEU A 19 2.74 -13.01 -0.60
N GLY A 20 1.73 -12.26 -1.04
CA GLY A 20 1.12 -12.51 -2.33
C GLY A 20 0.05 -13.59 -2.27
N GLY A 21 -0.72 -13.70 -3.31
CA GLY A 21 -1.79 -14.68 -3.41
C GLY A 21 -2.78 -14.29 -4.48
N GLU A 22 -3.97 -14.84 -4.37
CA GLU A 22 -5.06 -14.55 -5.30
C GLU A 22 -6.30 -14.13 -4.53
N ILE A 23 -7.06 -13.21 -5.13
CA ILE A 23 -8.37 -12.82 -4.60
C ILE A 23 -9.41 -13.04 -5.69
N GLU A 24 -10.63 -13.31 -5.27
CA GLU A 24 -11.76 -13.40 -6.18
C GLU A 24 -12.61 -12.16 -6.06
N VAL A 25 -12.91 -11.57 -7.20
CA VAL A 25 -13.70 -10.34 -7.27
C VAL A 25 -14.94 -10.63 -8.10
N PRO A 26 -16.15 -10.31 -7.59
CA PRO A 26 -17.36 -10.48 -8.39
C PRO A 26 -17.35 -9.52 -9.58
N THR A 27 -17.78 -10.03 -10.71
CA THR A 27 -17.90 -9.23 -11.91
C THR A 27 -19.37 -8.97 -12.23
N ILE A 28 -19.62 -7.97 -13.08
CA ILE A 28 -20.98 -7.52 -13.35
C ILE A 28 -21.82 -8.57 -14.08
N ASP A 29 -21.16 -9.51 -14.75
CA ASP A 29 -21.85 -10.61 -15.44
C ASP A 29 -22.30 -11.74 -14.54
N GLY A 30 -22.11 -11.59 -13.21
CA GLY A 30 -22.49 -12.60 -12.22
C GLY A 30 -21.43 -13.64 -11.92
N ASN A 31 -20.31 -13.58 -12.62
CA ASN A 31 -19.20 -14.50 -12.41
C ASN A 31 -18.17 -13.88 -11.43
N HIS A 32 -17.10 -14.63 -11.20
CA HIS A 32 -15.99 -14.16 -10.39
C HIS A 32 -14.71 -14.18 -11.21
N SER A 33 -13.89 -13.17 -11.05
CA SER A 33 -12.57 -13.13 -11.66
C SER A 33 -11.52 -13.24 -10.57
N ARG A 34 -10.45 -13.97 -10.87
CA ARG A 34 -9.30 -14.09 -9.98
C ARG A 34 -8.29 -13.01 -10.30
N VAL A 35 -7.83 -12.33 -9.27
CA VAL A 35 -6.79 -11.31 -9.40
C VAL A 35 -5.58 -11.80 -8.63
N LYS A 36 -4.46 -11.92 -9.33
CA LYS A 36 -3.21 -12.31 -8.71
C LYS A 36 -2.58 -11.10 -8.03
N VAL A 37 -2.34 -11.21 -6.74
CA VAL A 37 -1.72 -10.15 -5.92
C VAL A 37 -0.25 -10.51 -5.74
N PRO A 38 0.69 -9.73 -6.30
CA PRO A 38 2.12 -10.00 -6.15
C PRO A 38 2.59 -9.77 -4.71
N GLU A 39 3.71 -10.38 -4.35
CA GLU A 39 4.36 -10.13 -3.07
C GLU A 39 4.73 -8.66 -2.93
N GLY A 40 4.56 -8.11 -1.73
CA GLY A 40 4.92 -6.73 -1.47
C GLY A 40 3.97 -5.71 -2.06
N THR A 41 2.74 -6.10 -2.39
CA THR A 41 1.74 -5.19 -2.90
C THR A 41 1.41 -4.12 -1.86
N GLN A 42 1.48 -2.87 -2.27
CA GLN A 42 1.19 -1.74 -1.39
C GLN A 42 -0.29 -1.38 -1.43
N SER A 43 -0.76 -0.76 -0.36
CA SER A 43 -2.14 -0.28 -0.29
C SER A 43 -2.39 0.77 -1.38
N GLY A 44 -3.54 0.67 -2.04
CA GLY A 44 -3.90 1.60 -3.11
C GLY A 44 -3.52 1.13 -4.51
N ARG A 45 -2.84 -0.01 -4.64
CA ARG A 45 -2.48 -0.54 -5.95
C ARG A 45 -3.72 -0.94 -6.74
N ARG A 46 -3.71 -0.64 -8.03
CA ARG A 46 -4.81 -0.96 -8.93
C ARG A 46 -4.44 -2.07 -9.88
N PHE A 47 -5.40 -2.96 -10.13
CA PHE A 47 -5.29 -4.03 -11.10
C PHE A 47 -6.39 -3.86 -12.14
N ARG A 48 -6.03 -4.01 -13.41
CA ARG A 48 -6.96 -3.87 -14.51
C ARG A 48 -7.44 -5.24 -14.97
N LEU A 49 -8.75 -5.40 -15.01
CA LEU A 49 -9.41 -6.57 -15.58
C LEU A 49 -10.03 -6.16 -16.91
N GLN A 50 -9.45 -6.64 -17.99
CA GLN A 50 -9.91 -6.28 -19.33
C GLN A 50 -11.29 -6.87 -19.61
N SER A 51 -12.15 -6.05 -20.20
CA SER A 51 -13.49 -6.44 -20.66
C SER A 51 -14.40 -6.95 -19.55
N LYS A 52 -14.17 -6.51 -18.29
CA LYS A 52 -15.02 -6.86 -17.15
C LYS A 52 -15.82 -5.66 -16.61
N GLY A 53 -15.76 -4.53 -17.31
CA GLY A 53 -16.54 -3.36 -16.97
C GLY A 53 -17.96 -3.40 -17.53
N MET A 54 -18.55 -2.23 -17.67
CA MET A 54 -19.91 -2.12 -18.23
C MET A 54 -19.92 -2.32 -19.74
N PRO A 55 -20.94 -2.98 -20.31
CA PRO A 55 -21.08 -3.00 -21.75
C PRO A 55 -21.36 -1.60 -22.29
N VAL A 56 -20.81 -1.31 -23.47
CA VAL A 56 -21.03 -0.03 -24.13
C VAL A 56 -22.27 -0.16 -24.99
N LEU A 57 -23.22 0.78 -24.85
CA LEU A 57 -24.43 0.80 -25.65
C LEU A 57 -24.11 0.91 -27.16
N ARG A 58 -24.81 0.10 -27.96
CA ARG A 58 -24.67 0.05 -29.43
C ARG A 58 -23.29 -0.42 -29.92
N SER A 59 -22.52 -1.06 -29.05
CA SER A 59 -21.19 -1.58 -29.35
C SER A 59 -21.05 -2.96 -28.72
N LYS A 60 -20.23 -3.81 -29.34
CA LYS A 60 -19.89 -5.11 -28.75
C LYS A 60 -18.75 -4.99 -27.75
N GLN A 61 -18.23 -3.77 -27.54
CA GLN A 61 -17.14 -3.53 -26.63
C GLN A 61 -17.65 -3.45 -25.20
N THR A 62 -16.81 -3.92 -24.31
CA THR A 62 -17.06 -3.85 -22.87
C THR A 62 -15.92 -3.05 -22.26
N GLY A 63 -16.25 -2.19 -21.31
CA GLY A 63 -15.22 -1.45 -20.58
C GLY A 63 -14.38 -2.37 -19.70
N ASP A 64 -13.42 -1.82 -19.00
CA ASP A 64 -12.54 -2.56 -18.11
C ASP A 64 -12.99 -2.38 -16.67
N MET A 65 -12.56 -3.31 -15.81
CA MET A 65 -12.77 -3.22 -14.38
C MET A 65 -11.43 -2.97 -13.69
N TYR A 66 -11.38 -1.94 -12.87
CA TYR A 66 -10.20 -1.63 -12.07
C TYR A 66 -10.45 -2.02 -10.63
N VAL A 67 -9.57 -2.85 -10.10
CA VAL A 67 -9.64 -3.30 -8.71
C VAL A 67 -8.52 -2.61 -7.93
N GLN A 68 -8.91 -1.78 -6.99
CA GLN A 68 -7.96 -1.14 -6.10
C GLN A 68 -7.93 -1.88 -4.77
N VAL A 69 -6.78 -2.41 -4.41
CA VAL A 69 -6.63 -3.14 -3.15
C VAL A 69 -6.26 -2.17 -2.04
N LEU A 70 -6.89 -2.35 -0.89
CA LEU A 70 -6.59 -1.57 0.31
C LEU A 70 -6.12 -2.54 1.38
N VAL A 71 -4.94 -2.31 1.90
CA VAL A 71 -4.35 -3.18 2.91
C VAL A 71 -4.93 -2.84 4.27
N GLU A 72 -5.57 -3.82 4.91
CA GLU A 72 -6.16 -3.65 6.22
C GLU A 72 -5.16 -4.07 7.30
N THR A 73 -4.95 -3.18 8.26
CA THR A 73 -4.12 -3.48 9.41
C THR A 73 -4.89 -4.37 10.38
N PRO A 74 -4.29 -5.49 10.84
CA PRO A 74 -4.99 -6.39 11.74
C PRO A 74 -5.29 -5.75 13.08
N GLN A 75 -6.46 -6.07 13.63
CA GLN A 75 -6.93 -5.56 14.90
C GLN A 75 -7.21 -6.73 15.85
N LYS A 76 -7.32 -6.43 17.14
CA LYS A 76 -7.67 -7.41 18.17
C LYS A 76 -6.78 -8.66 18.11
N LEU A 77 -5.49 -8.43 18.11
CA LEU A 77 -4.51 -9.51 18.02
C LEU A 77 -4.52 -10.39 19.27
N THR A 78 -4.44 -11.70 19.05
CA THR A 78 -4.21 -12.63 20.15
C THR A 78 -2.78 -12.50 20.66
N LYS A 79 -2.52 -13.05 21.86
CA LYS A 79 -1.17 -13.01 22.42
C LYS A 79 -0.14 -13.65 21.48
N ARG A 80 -0.49 -14.78 20.89
CA ARG A 80 0.39 -15.47 19.94
C ARG A 80 0.62 -14.66 18.68
N GLN A 81 -0.41 -14.01 18.16
CA GLN A 81 -0.27 -13.15 16.99
C GLN A 81 0.67 -11.97 17.26
N ARG A 82 0.58 -11.37 18.46
CA ARG A 82 1.49 -10.31 18.86
C ARG A 82 2.93 -10.79 18.92
N GLU A 83 3.15 -11.97 19.46
CA GLU A 83 4.48 -12.57 19.52
C GLU A 83 5.07 -12.78 18.14
N LEU A 84 4.25 -13.28 17.21
CA LEU A 84 4.67 -13.52 15.83
C LEU A 84 5.00 -12.22 15.10
N LEU A 85 4.22 -11.17 15.31
CA LEU A 85 4.49 -9.87 14.70
C LEU A 85 5.74 -9.22 15.29
N ASN A 86 5.95 -9.37 16.60
CA ASN A 86 7.17 -8.89 17.24
C ASN A 86 8.41 -9.60 16.67
N GLU A 87 8.30 -10.89 16.45
CA GLU A 87 9.38 -11.64 15.84
C GLU A 87 9.62 -11.20 14.40
N PHE A 88 8.56 -10.99 13.64
CA PHE A 88 8.67 -10.45 12.30
C PHE A 88 9.40 -9.12 12.30
N GLU A 89 9.06 -8.23 13.23
CA GLU A 89 9.71 -6.91 13.34
C GLU A 89 11.21 -7.03 13.64
N ARG A 90 11.59 -7.98 14.50
CA ARG A 90 13.01 -8.21 14.81
C ARG A 90 13.79 -8.68 13.59
N LEU A 91 13.15 -9.41 12.69
CA LEU A 91 13.78 -9.90 11.48
C LEU A 91 13.73 -8.91 10.34
N SER A 92 12.98 -7.81 10.50
CA SER A 92 12.82 -6.82 9.45
C SER A 92 14.08 -5.98 9.25
N SER A 93 14.33 -5.59 8.00
CA SER A 93 15.49 -4.82 7.61
C SER A 93 15.07 -3.66 6.71
N GLN A 94 16.04 -2.87 6.24
CA GLN A 94 15.78 -1.82 5.26
C GLN A 94 15.16 -2.37 3.97
N ASP A 95 15.54 -3.59 3.60
CA ASP A 95 15.00 -4.23 2.40
C ASP A 95 13.54 -4.63 2.57
N THR A 96 13.13 -4.97 3.80
CA THR A 96 11.76 -5.35 4.12
C THR A 96 10.84 -4.13 4.16
N GLN A 97 11.29 -3.05 4.77
CA GLN A 97 10.52 -1.83 4.95
C GLN A 97 11.36 -0.60 4.58
N PRO A 98 11.67 -0.43 3.28
CA PRO A 98 12.61 0.61 2.87
C PRO A 98 12.13 2.03 3.15
N GLU A 99 10.84 2.29 3.05
CA GLU A 99 10.29 3.61 3.28
C GLU A 99 10.40 4.04 4.74
N ALA A 100 10.02 3.16 5.66
CA ALA A 100 10.13 3.43 7.09
C ALA A 100 11.59 3.55 7.51
N ALA A 101 12.44 2.65 7.05
CA ALA A 101 13.87 2.69 7.37
C ALA A 101 14.53 3.95 6.82
N GLY A 102 14.18 4.36 5.60
CA GLY A 102 14.68 5.57 4.98
C GLY A 102 14.29 6.83 5.74
N PHE A 103 13.04 6.91 6.18
CA PHE A 103 12.55 8.04 6.95
C PHE A 103 13.27 8.16 8.30
N PHE A 104 13.35 7.06 9.05
CA PHE A 104 14.01 7.08 10.35
C PHE A 104 15.51 7.27 10.23
N GLY A 105 16.12 6.83 9.13
CA GLY A 105 17.51 7.12 8.84
C GLY A 105 17.75 8.62 8.67
N LYS A 106 16.88 9.31 7.97
CA LYS A 106 16.94 10.77 7.81
C LYS A 106 16.78 11.50 9.14
N VAL A 107 15.88 11.02 10.00
CA VAL A 107 15.69 11.59 11.33
C VAL A 107 16.97 11.46 12.18
N LYS A 108 17.63 10.31 12.11
CA LYS A 108 18.91 10.12 12.83
C LYS A 108 20.00 11.07 12.30
N GLU A 109 20.14 11.22 11.01
CA GLU A 109 21.08 12.15 10.40
C GLU A 109 20.80 13.58 10.83
N PHE A 110 19.54 13.96 10.88
CA PHE A 110 19.12 15.28 11.33
C PHE A 110 19.56 15.55 12.76
N HIS A 111 19.34 14.59 13.68
CA HIS A 111 19.77 14.73 15.07
C HIS A 111 21.29 14.78 15.23
N MET A 112 22.01 13.99 14.43
CA MET A 112 23.47 14.02 14.46
C MET A 112 24.01 15.37 13.95
N ASN A 113 23.42 15.89 12.87
CA ASN A 113 23.81 17.19 12.31
C ASN A 113 23.50 18.33 13.27
N GLU A 114 22.40 18.23 14.02
CA GLU A 114 22.04 19.22 15.03
C GLU A 114 23.10 19.30 16.13
N LYS A 115 23.63 18.16 16.57
CA LYS A 115 24.69 18.10 17.56
C LYS A 115 26.01 18.64 17.06
N CYS A 116 26.30 18.46 15.76
CA CYS A 116 27.56 18.88 15.16
C CYS A 116 27.54 20.33 14.66
N ALA A 117 26.37 20.88 14.37
CA ALA A 117 26.21 22.18 13.71
C ALA A 117 25.46 23.17 14.59
N ALA A 118 25.82 23.26 15.86
CA ALA A 118 25.17 24.20 16.77
C ALA A 118 25.32 25.63 16.26
N GLY A 119 24.24 26.20 15.74
CA GLY A 119 24.17 27.60 15.34
C GLY A 119 24.22 27.88 13.86
N SER A 120 24.28 26.91 12.97
CA SER A 120 24.25 27.16 11.53
C SER A 120 22.89 26.76 10.93
N GLY A 121 22.55 27.31 9.78
CA GLY A 121 21.26 27.14 9.13
C GLY A 121 20.93 25.76 8.59
N GLY A 122 21.74 24.75 8.86
CA GLY A 122 21.50 23.38 8.42
C GLY A 122 20.26 22.71 8.98
N PHE A 123 19.70 23.27 10.05
CA PHE A 123 18.49 22.75 10.68
C PHE A 123 17.30 22.78 9.71
N LEU A 124 17.06 23.92 9.06
CA LEU A 124 15.96 24.08 8.12
C LEU A 124 16.15 23.26 6.86
N GLU A 125 17.38 23.10 6.38
CA GLU A 125 17.67 22.27 5.22
C GLU A 125 17.41 20.81 5.49
N GLY A 126 17.70 20.34 6.70
CA GLY A 126 17.40 18.96 7.11
C GLY A 126 15.91 18.69 7.16
N LEU A 127 15.11 19.68 7.57
CA LEU A 127 13.66 19.55 7.62
C LEU A 127 13.02 19.44 6.24
N GLU A 128 13.57 20.12 5.24
CA GLU A 128 13.04 20.05 3.87
C GLU A 128 13.16 18.67 3.25
N SER A 129 14.11 17.85 3.70
CA SER A 129 14.27 16.50 3.19
C SER A 129 13.29 15.51 3.80
N LEU A 130 12.55 15.89 4.83
CA LEU A 130 11.54 15.08 5.48
C LEU A 130 10.16 15.50 5.01
N GLU A 131 9.33 14.51 4.67
CA GLU A 131 7.96 14.79 4.30
C GLU A 131 7.10 14.89 5.56
N PHE A 132 6.65 16.11 5.85
CA PHE A 132 5.70 16.33 6.94
C PHE A 132 4.33 16.62 6.34
N SER A 133 3.36 15.80 6.70
CA SER A 133 1.97 16.01 6.32
C SER A 133 1.22 16.52 7.54
N VAL A 134 0.64 17.70 7.42
CA VAL A 134 -0.24 18.22 8.46
C VAL A 134 -1.63 17.69 8.15
N ALA A 135 -2.09 16.74 8.97
CA ALA A 135 -3.45 16.26 8.87
C ALA A 135 -4.37 17.32 9.47
N GLY A 136 -5.09 17.97 8.58
CA GLY A 136 -6.09 18.96 9.00
C GLY A 136 -7.36 18.34 9.56
#